data_84e5b6075455a65bb3daa04b0a00ef2d
#
_entry.id   84e5b6075455a65bb3daa04b0a00ef2d
#
_cell.length_a   1.000
_cell.length_b   1.000
_cell.length_c   1.000
_cell.angle_alpha   90.00
_cell.angle_beta   90.00
_cell.angle_gamma   90.00
#
_symmetry.space_group_name_H-M   'P 1'
#
loop_
_entity.id
_entity.type
_entity.pdbx_description
1 polymer ?
#
loop_
_entity_poly.entity_id
_entity_poly.type
_entity_poly.pdbx_seq_one_letter_code
_entity_poly.pdbx_strand_id
1 'polypeptide(L)'
;MSRAGAFFDLDRTLMAGSSGVHFGRAAYRSGMVSRGQMTRWAIDHLRFRLRGSTDSDTDELVRQVKDLLDGVPERRLKRMVPDLLAGILPRIYPQMIDEVRAHQDEGRPTFIVSAAGDGIVSLLAGVLDMDGGIGTRYQVDAEGNYTGYLDGGLVYGEGKVPHMQRFAEAHGIDLEASWAYSDSASDLPMLELVGNPVVVNPDAELAVVAKQRGWRVMRFEKLGRRLAVAGTVIAAGAIGGSGTWLAARRRPRASAGRLRRR
;
A
#
# COMPACT_ATOMS: atom_id res chain seq x y z
N MET A 1 9.46 -13.91 31.10
CA MET A 1 9.97 -14.67 29.94
C MET A 1 9.47 -13.97 28.69
N SER A 2 10.36 -13.65 27.75
CA SER A 2 9.98 -13.10 26.44
C SER A 2 9.23 -14.20 25.64
N ARG A 3 8.22 -13.81 24.88
CA ARG A 3 7.40 -14.71 24.05
C ARG A 3 7.58 -14.38 22.57
N ALA A 4 7.50 -15.38 21.70
CA ALA A 4 7.49 -15.13 20.27
C ALA A 4 6.23 -14.38 19.83
N GLY A 5 6.32 -13.54 18.80
CA GLY A 5 5.20 -12.86 18.15
C GLY A 5 5.21 -13.04 16.64
N ALA A 6 4.17 -12.58 15.96
CA ALA A 6 4.10 -12.60 14.49
C ALA A 6 3.76 -11.21 13.96
N PHE A 7 4.60 -10.71 13.06
CA PHE A 7 4.53 -9.37 12.49
C PHE A 7 4.18 -9.44 11.01
N PHE A 8 3.12 -8.76 10.60
CA PHE A 8 2.59 -8.81 9.25
C PHE A 8 2.66 -7.43 8.60
N ASP A 9 3.35 -7.34 7.45
CA ASP A 9 3.15 -6.18 6.59
C ASP A 9 1.71 -6.15 6.05
N LEU A 10 1.22 -4.97 5.70
CA LEU A 10 -0.16 -4.77 5.27
C LEU A 10 -0.34 -4.91 3.76
N ASP A 11 0.36 -4.07 3.00
CA ASP A 11 0.12 -3.88 1.57
C ASP A 11 0.69 -5.06 0.77
N ARG A 12 -0.16 -5.77 -0.02
CA ARG A 12 0.19 -6.98 -0.77
C ARG A 12 0.63 -8.19 0.08
N THR A 13 0.66 -8.02 1.39
CA THR A 13 0.95 -9.08 2.36
C THR A 13 -0.32 -9.55 3.06
N LEU A 14 -0.93 -8.76 3.94
CA LEU A 14 -2.24 -9.06 4.52
C LEU A 14 -3.39 -8.80 3.55
N MET A 15 -3.26 -7.80 2.66
CA MET A 15 -4.29 -7.40 1.71
C MET A 15 -3.80 -7.36 0.26
N ALA A 16 -4.72 -7.54 -0.68
CA ALA A 16 -4.46 -7.34 -2.12
C ALA A 16 -4.39 -5.85 -2.45
N GLY A 17 -3.28 -5.41 -3.06
CA GLY A 17 -3.07 -4.03 -3.48
C GLY A 17 -2.47 -3.17 -2.39
N SER A 18 -2.77 -1.86 -2.39
CA SER A 18 -2.16 -0.90 -1.47
C SER A 18 -3.20 -0.10 -0.71
N SER A 19 -3.03 0.00 0.61
CA SER A 19 -3.81 0.84 1.52
C SER A 19 -3.72 2.33 1.14
N GLY A 20 -2.57 2.77 0.62
CA GLY A 20 -2.35 4.13 0.12
C GLY A 20 -3.31 4.52 -1.02
N VAL A 21 -3.69 3.57 -1.90
CA VAL A 21 -4.70 3.82 -2.96
C VAL A 21 -6.07 4.08 -2.35
N HIS A 22 -6.44 3.35 -1.30
CA HIS A 22 -7.71 3.55 -0.59
C HIS A 22 -7.71 4.85 0.18
N PHE A 23 -6.57 5.19 0.82
CA PHE A 23 -6.38 6.49 1.45
C PHE A 23 -6.55 7.64 0.44
N GLY A 24 -5.88 7.59 -0.71
CA GLY A 24 -6.00 8.60 -1.76
C GLY A 24 -7.46 8.79 -2.24
N ARG A 25 -8.21 7.68 -2.41
CA ARG A 25 -9.64 7.74 -2.77
C ARG A 25 -10.50 8.37 -1.67
N ALA A 26 -10.28 8.01 -0.42
CA ALA A 26 -11.01 8.59 0.70
C ALA A 26 -10.66 10.07 0.88
N ALA A 27 -9.39 10.46 0.76
CA ALA A 27 -8.93 11.85 0.78
C ALA A 27 -9.54 12.68 -0.35
N TYR A 28 -9.65 12.13 -1.55
CA TYR A 28 -10.35 12.79 -2.65
C TYR A 28 -11.85 12.97 -2.37
N ARG A 29 -12.53 11.93 -1.91
CA ARG A 29 -13.98 12.01 -1.56
C ARG A 29 -14.25 13.01 -0.46
N SER A 30 -13.37 13.12 0.53
CA SER A 30 -13.47 14.07 1.63
C SER A 30 -13.07 15.50 1.23
N GLY A 31 -12.61 15.72 -0.02
CA GLY A 31 -12.15 17.02 -0.50
C GLY A 31 -10.81 17.47 0.12
N MET A 32 -10.03 16.55 0.69
CA MET A 32 -8.65 16.84 1.15
C MET A 32 -7.68 16.98 -0.01
N VAL A 33 -7.90 16.24 -1.09
CA VAL A 33 -7.01 16.18 -2.26
C VAL A 33 -7.78 16.54 -3.52
N SER A 34 -7.18 17.33 -4.38
CA SER A 34 -7.72 17.66 -5.71
C SER A 34 -7.46 16.53 -6.72
N ARG A 35 -8.19 16.54 -7.86
CA ARG A 35 -7.94 15.59 -8.96
C ARG A 35 -6.50 15.65 -9.48
N GLY A 36 -5.92 16.85 -9.56
CA GLY A 36 -4.54 17.04 -10.01
C GLY A 36 -3.51 16.41 -9.05
N GLN A 37 -3.72 16.53 -7.75
CA GLN A 37 -2.88 15.87 -6.74
C GLN A 37 -3.01 14.35 -6.81
N MET A 38 -4.24 13.81 -6.93
CA MET A 38 -4.45 12.37 -7.14
C MET A 38 -3.71 11.82 -8.36
N THR A 39 -3.76 12.56 -9.48
CA THR A 39 -3.08 12.13 -10.71
C THR A 39 -1.55 12.13 -10.52
N ARG A 40 -0.99 13.15 -9.86
CA ARG A 40 0.44 13.18 -9.50
C ARG A 40 0.83 11.98 -8.64
N TRP A 41 0.11 11.72 -7.58
CA TRP A 41 0.37 10.56 -6.70
C TRP A 41 0.28 9.22 -7.42
N ALA A 42 -0.68 9.06 -8.33
CA ALA A 42 -0.78 7.84 -9.14
C ALA A 42 0.45 7.66 -10.04
N ILE A 43 0.95 8.73 -10.64
CA ILE A 43 2.15 8.72 -11.49
C ILE A 43 3.40 8.42 -10.64
N ASP A 44 3.54 9.07 -9.49
CA ASP A 44 4.71 8.91 -8.61
C ASP A 44 4.71 7.50 -8.01
N HIS A 45 3.56 6.98 -7.59
CA HIS A 45 3.43 5.60 -7.15
C HIS A 45 3.77 4.57 -8.25
N LEU A 46 3.38 4.85 -9.51
CA LEU A 46 3.75 4.02 -10.65
C LEU A 46 5.25 4.06 -10.92
N ARG A 47 5.87 5.25 -10.87
CA ARG A 47 7.33 5.42 -11.03
C ARG A 47 8.11 4.69 -9.94
N PHE A 48 7.69 4.84 -8.69
CA PHE A 48 8.25 4.13 -7.53
C PHE A 48 8.23 2.61 -7.74
N ARG A 49 7.10 2.06 -8.19
CA ARG A 49 6.98 0.62 -8.48
C ARG A 49 7.86 0.11 -9.61
N LEU A 50 8.20 0.96 -10.58
CA LEU A 50 9.01 0.58 -11.75
C LEU A 50 10.51 0.72 -11.53
N ARG A 51 10.95 1.58 -10.61
CA ARG A 51 12.38 1.90 -10.38
C ARG A 51 12.98 1.23 -9.15
N GLY A 52 12.16 0.64 -8.26
CA GLY A 52 12.60 0.19 -6.94
C GLY A 52 12.68 1.35 -5.93
N SER A 53 12.80 1.04 -4.65
CA SER A 53 12.92 2.05 -3.59
C SER A 53 14.37 2.49 -3.40
N THR A 54 14.59 3.81 -3.35
CA THR A 54 15.88 4.43 -2.97
C THR A 54 15.65 5.33 -1.76
N ASP A 55 16.73 5.72 -1.04
CA ASP A 55 16.64 6.64 0.10
C ASP A 55 15.95 7.96 -0.27
N SER A 56 16.19 8.45 -1.49
CA SER A 56 15.54 9.65 -2.02
C SER A 56 14.01 9.51 -2.13
N ASP A 57 13.49 8.29 -2.27
CA ASP A 57 12.05 8.03 -2.37
C ASP A 57 11.36 8.10 -1.00
N THR A 58 12.07 7.72 0.05
CA THR A 58 11.59 7.85 1.44
C THR A 58 11.45 9.32 1.84
N ASP A 59 12.44 10.15 1.53
CA ASP A 59 12.40 11.60 1.78
C ASP A 59 11.28 12.29 1.01
N GLU A 60 11.04 11.87 -0.24
CA GLU A 60 9.93 12.38 -1.05
C GLU A 60 8.58 11.99 -0.45
N LEU A 61 8.43 10.75 0.02
CA LEU A 61 7.21 10.29 0.68
C LEU A 61 6.95 11.09 1.96
N VAL A 62 7.97 11.34 2.78
CA VAL A 62 7.86 12.17 3.99
C VAL A 62 7.42 13.59 3.64
N ARG A 63 8.00 14.20 2.59
CA ARG A 63 7.58 15.53 2.12
C ARG A 63 6.13 15.56 1.67
N GLN A 64 5.69 14.59 0.88
CA GLN A 64 4.31 14.49 0.41
C GLN A 64 3.32 14.34 1.56
N VAL A 65 3.67 13.54 2.58
CA VAL A 65 2.87 13.39 3.80
C VAL A 65 2.79 14.71 4.55
N LYS A 66 3.92 15.43 4.71
CA LYS A 66 3.95 16.74 5.33
C LYS A 66 3.03 17.73 4.62
N ASP A 67 3.18 17.89 3.32
CA ASP A 67 2.38 18.83 2.52
C ASP A 67 0.88 18.49 2.54
N LEU A 68 0.55 17.22 2.76
CA LEU A 68 -0.84 16.77 2.84
C LEU A 68 -1.47 17.02 4.20
N LEU A 69 -0.70 16.82 5.28
CA LEU A 69 -1.26 16.78 6.63
C LEU A 69 -1.10 18.11 7.38
N ASP A 70 -0.14 18.95 7.02
CA ASP A 70 0.12 20.20 7.73
C ASP A 70 -1.14 21.06 7.89
N GLY A 71 -1.48 21.38 9.14
CA GLY A 71 -2.70 22.14 9.52
C GLY A 71 -4.02 21.37 9.37
N VAL A 72 -4.00 20.10 9.00
CA VAL A 72 -5.22 19.28 8.86
C VAL A 72 -5.70 18.82 10.23
N PRO A 73 -6.96 19.12 10.65
CA PRO A 73 -7.50 18.62 11.90
C PRO A 73 -7.56 17.08 11.94
N GLU A 74 -7.07 16.47 13.04
CA GLU A 74 -7.08 15.02 13.24
C GLU A 74 -8.47 14.40 13.02
N ARG A 75 -9.54 15.10 13.46
CA ARG A 75 -10.94 14.68 13.25
C ARG A 75 -11.30 14.49 11.77
N ARG A 76 -10.59 15.16 10.84
CA ARG A 76 -10.84 15.01 9.39
C ARG A 76 -10.36 13.66 8.88
N LEU A 77 -9.19 13.21 9.31
CA LEU A 77 -8.70 11.86 9.01
C LEU A 77 -9.59 10.79 9.67
N LYS A 78 -9.98 10.99 10.93
CA LYS A 78 -10.88 10.07 11.64
C LYS A 78 -12.21 9.86 10.90
N ARG A 79 -12.75 10.88 10.25
CA ARG A 79 -13.98 10.77 9.43
C ARG A 79 -13.81 9.94 8.16
N MET A 80 -12.58 9.76 7.67
CA MET A 80 -12.30 8.95 6.48
C MET A 80 -12.17 7.45 6.80
N VAL A 81 -12.05 7.08 8.06
CA VAL A 81 -11.83 5.69 8.50
C VAL A 81 -12.87 4.71 7.94
N PRO A 82 -14.20 4.98 7.96
CA PRO A 82 -15.18 4.06 7.39
C PRO A 82 -14.94 3.77 5.90
N ASP A 83 -14.61 4.81 5.10
CA ASP A 83 -14.29 4.64 3.68
C ASP A 83 -13.01 3.86 3.45
N LEU A 84 -12.01 4.04 4.31
CA LEU A 84 -10.75 3.29 4.29
C LEU A 84 -11.00 1.82 4.58
N LEU A 85 -11.71 1.50 5.65
CA LEU A 85 -12.04 0.12 6.02
C LEU A 85 -12.89 -0.55 4.95
N ALA A 86 -13.90 0.13 4.41
CA ALA A 86 -14.72 -0.39 3.30
C ALA A 86 -13.88 -0.70 2.04
N GLY A 87 -12.77 0.01 1.84
CA GLY A 87 -11.85 -0.27 0.75
C GLY A 87 -10.86 -1.39 1.04
N ILE A 88 -10.38 -1.53 2.28
CA ILE A 88 -9.33 -2.46 2.69
C ILE A 88 -9.91 -3.86 3.01
N LEU A 89 -10.94 -3.95 3.85
CA LEU A 89 -11.45 -5.22 4.36
C LEU A 89 -11.83 -6.24 3.28
N PRO A 90 -12.49 -5.86 2.15
CA PRO A 90 -12.82 -6.81 1.09
C PRO A 90 -11.58 -7.36 0.35
N ARG A 91 -10.40 -6.83 0.64
CA ARG A 91 -9.14 -7.18 -0.02
C ARG A 91 -8.19 -7.98 0.88
N ILE A 92 -8.55 -8.19 2.12
CA ILE A 92 -7.78 -9.04 3.03
C ILE A 92 -7.73 -10.45 2.44
N TYR A 93 -6.54 -11.03 2.42
CA TYR A 93 -6.34 -12.39 1.93
C TYR A 93 -6.82 -13.39 2.99
N PRO A 94 -7.78 -14.28 2.65
CA PRO A 94 -8.21 -15.33 3.59
C PRO A 94 -7.05 -16.20 4.09
N GLN A 95 -6.08 -16.50 3.22
CA GLN A 95 -4.90 -17.29 3.56
C GLN A 95 -4.04 -16.62 4.65
N MET A 96 -4.00 -15.29 4.68
CA MET A 96 -3.26 -14.56 5.71
C MET A 96 -4.03 -14.49 7.02
N ILE A 97 -5.35 -14.48 6.96
CA ILE A 97 -6.18 -14.61 8.18
C ILE A 97 -6.01 -16.01 8.81
N ASP A 98 -5.87 -17.05 7.98
CA ASP A 98 -5.59 -18.39 8.48
C ASP A 98 -4.19 -18.47 9.14
N GLU A 99 -3.16 -17.78 8.61
CA GLU A 99 -1.85 -17.65 9.26
C GLU A 99 -1.94 -16.87 10.58
N VAL A 100 -2.68 -15.75 10.62
CA VAL A 100 -2.90 -14.98 11.87
C VAL A 100 -3.52 -15.87 12.94
N ARG A 101 -4.58 -16.60 12.61
CA ARG A 101 -5.25 -17.52 13.54
C ARG A 101 -4.34 -18.65 14.00
N ALA A 102 -3.54 -19.23 13.10
CA ALA A 102 -2.58 -20.26 13.47
C ALA A 102 -1.55 -19.76 14.52
N HIS A 103 -1.10 -18.50 14.41
CA HIS A 103 -0.26 -17.91 15.45
C HIS A 103 -1.02 -17.71 16.78
N GLN A 104 -2.25 -17.22 16.72
CA GLN A 104 -3.10 -17.01 17.90
C GLN A 104 -3.40 -18.32 18.60
N ASP A 105 -3.72 -19.39 17.87
CA ASP A 105 -3.97 -20.73 18.41
C ASP A 105 -2.74 -21.30 19.15
N GLU A 106 -1.53 -20.90 18.73
CA GLU A 106 -0.29 -21.25 19.41
C GLU A 106 0.10 -20.24 20.52
N GLY A 107 -0.77 -19.30 20.85
CA GLY A 107 -0.55 -18.29 21.91
C GLY A 107 0.47 -17.19 21.54
N ARG A 108 0.82 -17.04 20.26
CA ARG A 108 1.70 -15.97 19.78
C ARG A 108 0.88 -14.72 19.43
N PRO A 109 1.18 -13.55 20.02
CA PRO A 109 0.52 -12.31 19.64
C PRO A 109 0.87 -11.91 18.21
N THR A 110 -0.10 -11.27 17.55
CA THR A 110 -0.05 -10.92 16.13
C THR A 110 -0.15 -9.41 15.93
N PHE A 111 0.69 -8.84 15.06
CA PHE A 111 0.80 -7.40 14.87
C PHE A 111 0.89 -7.01 13.40
N ILE A 112 0.25 -5.91 13.03
CA ILE A 112 0.43 -5.28 11.72
C ILE A 112 1.61 -4.31 11.78
N VAL A 113 2.51 -4.32 10.79
CA VAL A 113 3.63 -3.36 10.65
C VAL A 113 3.54 -2.67 9.29
N SER A 114 3.20 -1.38 9.25
CA SER A 114 2.90 -0.69 7.99
C SER A 114 3.33 0.77 7.99
N ALA A 115 3.66 1.29 6.81
CA ALA A 115 3.87 2.73 6.59
C ALA A 115 2.58 3.56 6.74
N ALA A 116 1.41 2.94 6.73
CA ALA A 116 0.14 3.61 6.97
C ALA A 116 0.10 4.26 8.36
N GLY A 117 -0.77 5.26 8.53
CA GLY A 117 -0.91 5.97 9.80
C GLY A 117 -1.30 5.05 10.96
N ASP A 118 -0.65 5.21 12.10
CA ASP A 118 -0.79 4.37 13.28
C ASP A 118 -2.25 4.17 13.72
N GLY A 119 -3.05 5.22 13.70
CA GLY A 119 -4.47 5.12 14.07
C GLY A 119 -5.30 4.20 13.18
N ILE A 120 -4.97 4.11 11.87
CA ILE A 120 -5.67 3.18 10.97
C ILE A 120 -5.11 1.76 11.09
N VAL A 121 -3.80 1.62 11.31
CA VAL A 121 -3.14 0.32 11.50
C VAL A 121 -3.66 -0.34 12.78
N SER A 122 -3.71 0.38 13.89
CA SER A 122 -4.23 -0.11 15.17
C SER A 122 -5.72 -0.49 15.10
N LEU A 123 -6.53 0.34 14.41
CA LEU A 123 -7.94 0.05 14.22
C LEU A 123 -8.14 -1.20 13.35
N LEU A 124 -7.38 -1.33 12.26
CA LEU A 124 -7.45 -2.49 11.38
C LEU A 124 -7.04 -3.77 12.12
N ALA A 125 -5.98 -3.71 12.94
CA ALA A 125 -5.58 -4.81 13.80
C ALA A 125 -6.73 -5.25 14.71
N GLY A 126 -7.40 -4.31 15.38
CA GLY A 126 -8.57 -4.63 16.22
C GLY A 126 -9.74 -5.22 15.44
N VAL A 127 -10.01 -4.77 14.20
CA VAL A 127 -11.06 -5.34 13.33
C VAL A 127 -10.73 -6.77 12.89
N LEU A 128 -9.43 -7.08 12.72
CA LEU A 128 -8.94 -8.41 12.32
C LEU A 128 -8.65 -9.32 13.53
N ASP A 129 -9.02 -8.89 14.74
CA ASP A 129 -8.78 -9.60 16.00
C ASP A 129 -7.30 -9.89 16.26
N MET A 130 -6.42 -8.96 15.84
CA MET A 130 -4.99 -8.99 16.09
C MET A 130 -4.64 -8.14 17.33
N ASP A 131 -3.51 -8.46 17.99
CA ASP A 131 -3.12 -7.85 19.27
C ASP A 131 -2.68 -6.39 19.16
N GLY A 132 -2.37 -5.89 17.96
CA GLY A 132 -2.04 -4.49 17.76
C GLY A 132 -1.38 -4.19 16.42
N GLY A 133 -0.83 -2.97 16.31
CA GLY A 133 -0.17 -2.53 15.10
C GLY A 133 0.94 -1.52 15.37
N ILE A 134 1.88 -1.45 14.44
CA ILE A 134 3.00 -0.52 14.38
C ILE A 134 2.84 0.27 13.09
N GLY A 135 2.33 1.49 13.21
CA GLY A 135 2.10 2.40 12.09
C GLY A 135 2.93 3.67 12.21
N THR A 136 2.93 4.47 11.15
CA THR A 136 3.58 5.79 11.16
C THR A 136 2.78 6.77 12.01
N ARG A 137 3.41 7.32 13.06
CA ARG A 137 2.79 8.32 13.92
C ARG A 137 3.07 9.72 13.40
N TYR A 138 2.05 10.57 13.47
CA TYR A 138 2.12 11.97 13.09
C TYR A 138 1.97 12.84 14.32
N GLN A 139 2.77 13.92 14.40
CA GLN A 139 2.66 14.89 15.47
C GLN A 139 1.38 15.72 15.32
N VAL A 140 0.74 15.98 16.46
CA VAL A 140 -0.47 16.79 16.56
C VAL A 140 -0.19 17.96 17.50
N ASP A 141 -0.61 19.17 17.12
CA ASP A 141 -0.49 20.37 17.93
C ASP A 141 -1.53 20.42 19.08
N ALA A 142 -1.45 21.44 19.91
CA ALA A 142 -2.38 21.63 21.04
C ALA A 142 -3.84 21.88 20.59
N GLU A 143 -4.03 22.34 19.37
CA GLU A 143 -5.34 22.61 18.76
C GLU A 143 -5.95 21.38 18.11
N GLY A 144 -5.20 20.24 18.05
CA GLY A 144 -5.64 18.98 17.47
C GLY A 144 -5.48 18.92 15.96
N ASN A 145 -4.51 19.65 15.39
CA ASN A 145 -4.15 19.58 13.97
C ASN A 145 -2.83 18.87 13.79
N TYR A 146 -2.68 18.16 12.69
CA TYR A 146 -1.39 17.59 12.30
C TYR A 146 -0.39 18.69 11.94
N THR A 147 0.85 18.55 12.41
CA THR A 147 1.94 19.48 12.12
C THR A 147 2.69 19.16 10.83
N GLY A 148 2.31 18.07 10.16
CA GLY A 148 3.04 17.53 9.02
C GLY A 148 4.37 16.82 9.38
N TYR A 149 4.75 16.79 10.65
CA TYR A 149 5.95 16.07 11.10
C TYR A 149 5.60 14.68 11.64
N LEU A 150 6.60 13.77 11.55
CA LEU A 150 6.48 12.42 12.08
C LEU A 150 6.95 12.36 13.54
N ASP A 151 6.30 11.51 14.33
CA ASP A 151 6.74 11.16 15.67
C ASP A 151 7.45 9.79 15.62
N GLY A 152 8.78 9.80 15.67
CA GLY A 152 9.61 8.61 15.66
C GLY A 152 10.01 8.08 14.28
N GLY A 153 9.65 8.79 13.18
CA GLY A 153 10.02 8.44 11.81
C GLY A 153 8.99 7.60 11.06
N LEU A 154 9.30 7.29 9.79
CA LEU A 154 8.44 6.53 8.90
C LEU A 154 8.60 5.02 9.13
N VAL A 155 7.49 4.29 9.24
CA VAL A 155 7.47 2.81 9.37
C VAL A 155 7.51 2.17 7.98
N TYR A 156 8.62 2.37 7.26
CA TYR A 156 8.82 1.86 5.90
C TYR A 156 10.26 1.37 5.71
N GLY A 157 10.44 0.25 5.01
CA GLY A 157 11.77 -0.31 4.74
C GLY A 157 12.60 -0.50 6.01
N GLU A 158 13.82 0.03 6.02
CA GLU A 158 14.70 0.01 7.19
C GLU A 158 14.09 0.68 8.43
N GLY A 159 13.22 1.69 8.23
CA GLY A 159 12.51 2.35 9.32
C GLY A 159 11.58 1.44 10.12
N LYS A 160 11.17 0.27 9.60
CA LYS A 160 10.41 -0.73 10.36
C LYS A 160 11.22 -1.30 11.52
N VAL A 161 12.53 -1.50 11.35
CA VAL A 161 13.41 -2.15 12.33
C VAL A 161 13.41 -1.46 13.70
N PRO A 162 13.75 -0.17 13.83
CA PRO A 162 13.77 0.49 15.13
C PRO A 162 12.38 0.57 15.79
N HIS A 163 11.30 0.60 14.97
CA HIS A 163 9.95 0.57 15.52
C HIS A 163 9.58 -0.82 16.08
N MET A 164 9.92 -1.89 15.36
CA MET A 164 9.71 -3.26 15.83
C MET A 164 10.55 -3.58 17.07
N GLN A 165 11.81 -3.15 17.12
CA GLN A 165 12.69 -3.37 18.27
C GLN A 165 12.14 -2.71 19.53
N ARG A 166 11.78 -1.41 19.47
CA ARG A 166 11.17 -0.69 20.59
C ARG A 166 9.84 -1.33 21.04
N PHE A 167 9.02 -1.75 20.04
CA PHE A 167 7.77 -2.40 20.34
C PHE A 167 7.97 -3.76 21.01
N ALA A 168 8.88 -4.58 20.51
CA ALA A 168 9.22 -5.88 21.06
C ALA A 168 9.75 -5.78 22.50
N GLU A 169 10.64 -4.81 22.75
CA GLU A 169 11.15 -4.52 24.09
C GLU A 169 10.02 -4.14 25.06
N ALA A 170 9.16 -3.21 24.66
CA ALA A 170 8.04 -2.74 25.49
C ALA A 170 7.01 -3.84 25.81
N HIS A 171 6.85 -4.85 24.93
CA HIS A 171 5.86 -5.91 25.08
C HIS A 171 6.45 -7.27 25.47
N GLY A 172 7.75 -7.36 25.74
CA GLY A 172 8.44 -8.59 26.13
C GLY A 172 8.42 -9.64 25.01
N ILE A 173 8.63 -9.22 23.74
CA ILE A 173 8.63 -10.11 22.58
C ILE A 173 10.08 -10.43 22.20
N ASP A 174 10.33 -11.71 21.95
CA ASP A 174 11.60 -12.23 21.43
C ASP A 174 11.55 -12.24 19.89
N LEU A 175 12.25 -11.30 19.26
CA LEU A 175 12.28 -11.18 17.80
C LEU A 175 12.97 -12.37 17.14
N GLU A 176 14.02 -12.95 17.77
CA GLU A 176 14.72 -14.11 17.22
C GLU A 176 13.83 -15.36 17.18
N ALA A 177 12.90 -15.48 18.13
CA ALA A 177 11.90 -16.55 18.13
C ALA A 177 10.64 -16.22 17.31
N SER A 178 10.52 -14.98 16.78
CA SER A 178 9.30 -14.44 16.13
C SER A 178 9.27 -14.67 14.62
N TRP A 179 8.09 -14.38 14.05
CA TRP A 179 7.81 -14.43 12.61
C TRP A 179 7.61 -13.04 12.02
N ALA A 180 8.02 -12.83 10.76
CA ALA A 180 7.67 -11.65 9.98
C ALA A 180 7.24 -12.05 8.58
N TYR A 181 6.19 -11.39 8.07
CA TYR A 181 5.56 -11.64 6.78
C TYR A 181 5.65 -10.39 5.90
N SER A 182 6.19 -10.51 4.67
CA SER A 182 6.21 -9.42 3.68
C SER A 182 6.28 -9.93 2.24
N ASP A 183 5.92 -9.05 1.30
CA ASP A 183 5.94 -9.29 -0.16
C ASP A 183 7.08 -8.56 -0.88
N SER A 184 7.75 -7.61 -0.22
CA SER A 184 8.65 -6.65 -0.86
C SER A 184 10.10 -6.73 -0.37
N ALA A 185 11.05 -6.55 -1.28
CA ALA A 185 12.47 -6.44 -0.95
C ALA A 185 12.78 -5.22 -0.06
N SER A 186 11.95 -4.16 -0.07
CA SER A 186 12.11 -3.03 0.86
C SER A 186 12.00 -3.44 2.32
N ASP A 187 11.33 -4.55 2.63
CA ASP A 187 11.14 -5.08 3.98
C ASP A 187 12.20 -6.13 4.35
N LEU A 188 13.26 -6.28 3.55
CA LEU A 188 14.35 -7.19 3.85
C LEU A 188 14.91 -6.99 5.27
N PRO A 189 15.16 -5.73 5.74
CA PRO A 189 15.64 -5.50 7.10
C PRO A 189 14.68 -6.00 8.18
N MET A 190 13.34 -5.89 7.96
CA MET A 190 12.33 -6.44 8.86
C MET A 190 12.34 -7.97 8.89
N LEU A 191 12.48 -8.60 7.72
CA LEU A 191 12.54 -10.06 7.60
C LEU A 191 13.82 -10.65 8.20
N GLU A 192 14.94 -9.93 8.10
CA GLU A 192 16.23 -10.31 8.69
C GLU A 192 16.27 -10.12 10.20
N LEU A 193 15.40 -9.30 10.77
CA LEU A 193 15.31 -9.01 12.19
C LEU A 193 14.75 -10.19 13.00
N VAL A 194 14.02 -11.10 12.35
CA VAL A 194 13.33 -12.21 13.01
C VAL A 194 13.91 -13.56 12.65
N GLY A 195 13.72 -14.55 13.53
CA GLY A 195 14.22 -15.89 13.28
C GLY A 195 13.40 -16.70 12.26
N ASN A 196 12.14 -16.32 12.02
CA ASN A 196 11.25 -17.05 11.11
C ASN A 196 10.65 -16.14 10.02
N PRO A 197 11.42 -15.68 9.03
CA PRO A 197 10.92 -14.87 7.93
C PRO A 197 10.04 -15.69 6.98
N VAL A 198 8.91 -15.12 6.57
CA VAL A 198 7.97 -15.71 5.61
C VAL A 198 7.67 -14.71 4.50
N VAL A 199 7.84 -15.15 3.27
CA VAL A 199 7.69 -14.30 2.10
C VAL A 199 6.37 -14.58 1.40
N VAL A 200 5.55 -13.55 1.21
CA VAL A 200 4.18 -13.65 0.72
C VAL A 200 4.07 -13.02 -0.67
N ASN A 201 3.67 -13.78 -1.70
CA ASN A 201 3.53 -13.28 -3.08
C ASN A 201 4.69 -12.34 -3.52
N PRO A 202 5.97 -12.70 -3.29
CA PRO A 202 7.11 -11.81 -3.37
C PRO A 202 7.28 -11.13 -4.72
N ASP A 203 7.83 -9.93 -4.70
CA ASP A 203 8.43 -9.31 -5.87
C ASP A 203 9.63 -10.12 -6.38
N ALA A 204 10.19 -9.72 -7.53
CA ALA A 204 11.25 -10.50 -8.18
C ALA A 204 12.54 -10.55 -7.35
N GLU A 205 12.88 -9.45 -6.69
CA GLU A 205 14.09 -9.31 -5.89
C GLU A 205 13.99 -10.12 -4.61
N LEU A 206 12.91 -9.95 -3.85
CA LEU A 206 12.69 -10.73 -2.62
C LEU A 206 12.56 -12.23 -2.90
N ALA A 207 11.99 -12.62 -4.06
CA ALA A 207 11.90 -14.03 -4.45
C ALA A 207 13.28 -14.67 -4.64
N VAL A 208 14.26 -13.93 -5.17
CA VAL A 208 15.65 -14.40 -5.32
C VAL A 208 16.30 -14.58 -3.95
N VAL A 209 16.18 -13.58 -3.08
CA VAL A 209 16.74 -13.63 -1.71
C VAL A 209 16.13 -14.78 -0.90
N ALA A 210 14.80 -14.91 -0.92
CA ALA A 210 14.10 -15.99 -0.22
C ALA A 210 14.57 -17.38 -0.65
N LYS A 211 14.80 -17.58 -1.97
CA LYS A 211 15.34 -18.83 -2.50
C LYS A 211 16.78 -19.09 -2.03
N GLN A 212 17.63 -18.04 -2.03
CA GLN A 212 19.04 -18.18 -1.60
C GLN A 212 19.15 -18.51 -0.11
N ARG A 213 18.26 -17.95 0.72
CA ARG A 213 18.25 -18.12 2.17
C ARG A 213 17.40 -19.29 2.67
N GLY A 214 16.69 -19.98 1.77
CA GLY A 214 15.79 -21.07 2.13
C GLY A 214 14.56 -20.65 2.93
N TRP A 215 14.11 -19.39 2.79
CA TRP A 215 12.95 -18.88 3.50
C TRP A 215 11.63 -19.47 3.00
N ARG A 216 10.65 -19.61 3.90
CA ARG A 216 9.29 -20.03 3.54
C ARG A 216 8.65 -19.04 2.58
N VAL A 217 8.10 -19.55 1.46
CA VAL A 217 7.43 -18.73 0.43
C VAL A 217 5.97 -19.16 0.29
N MET A 218 5.06 -18.23 0.47
CA MET A 218 3.63 -18.40 0.24
C MET A 218 3.23 -17.73 -1.08
N ARG A 219 2.57 -18.45 -1.99
CA ARG A 219 2.11 -17.92 -3.29
C ARG A 219 0.66 -18.31 -3.50
N PHE A 220 -0.24 -17.36 -3.46
CA PHE A 220 -1.66 -17.56 -3.69
C PHE A 220 -2.28 -16.54 -4.67
N GLU A 221 -1.57 -15.46 -5.05
CA GLU A 221 -1.98 -14.63 -6.17
C GLU A 221 -1.77 -15.39 -7.48
N LYS A 222 -2.86 -15.73 -8.18
CA LYS A 222 -2.80 -16.37 -9.50
C LYS A 222 -2.26 -15.37 -10.53
N LEU A 223 -1.28 -15.80 -11.33
CA LEU A 223 -0.64 -15.02 -12.41
C LEU A 223 -1.65 -14.38 -13.39
N GLY A 224 -2.83 -15.02 -13.59
CA GLY A 224 -3.90 -14.52 -14.43
C GLY A 224 -4.51 -13.17 -14.00
N ARG A 225 -4.49 -12.83 -12.71
CA ARG A 225 -4.95 -11.52 -12.22
C ARG A 225 -3.96 -10.40 -12.54
N ARG A 226 -2.65 -10.70 -12.60
CA ARG A 226 -1.61 -9.73 -12.99
C ARG A 226 -1.71 -9.38 -14.49
N LEU A 227 -2.06 -10.35 -15.33
CA LEU A 227 -2.26 -10.15 -16.77
C LEU A 227 -3.58 -9.41 -17.08
N ALA A 228 -4.64 -9.61 -16.30
CA ALA A 228 -5.92 -8.90 -16.48
C ALA A 228 -5.79 -7.40 -16.19
N VAL A 229 -4.99 -7.00 -15.19
CA VAL A 229 -4.71 -5.58 -14.90
C VAL A 229 -3.85 -4.94 -15.98
N ALA A 230 -2.85 -5.65 -16.53
CA ALA A 230 -2.06 -5.17 -17.66
C ALA A 230 -2.90 -5.07 -18.96
N GLY A 231 -3.79 -6.04 -19.20
CA GLY A 231 -4.69 -6.07 -20.36
C GLY A 231 -5.74 -4.94 -20.36
N THR A 232 -6.26 -4.55 -19.18
CA THR A 232 -7.24 -3.44 -19.08
C THR A 232 -6.59 -2.08 -19.35
N VAL A 233 -5.31 -1.89 -19.01
CA VAL A 233 -4.59 -0.65 -19.33
C VAL A 233 -4.31 -0.53 -20.83
N ILE A 234 -4.01 -1.64 -21.52
CA ILE A 234 -3.78 -1.67 -22.97
C ILE A 234 -5.11 -1.48 -23.72
N ALA A 235 -6.20 -2.08 -23.27
CA ALA A 235 -7.52 -1.94 -23.89
C ALA A 235 -8.07 -0.51 -23.74
N ALA A 236 -7.87 0.16 -22.62
CA ALA A 236 -8.26 1.56 -22.43
C ALA A 236 -7.45 2.53 -23.33
N GLY A 237 -6.18 2.22 -23.62
CA GLY A 237 -5.35 2.96 -24.58
C GLY A 237 -5.75 2.76 -26.04
N ALA A 238 -6.24 1.55 -26.40
CA ALA A 238 -6.65 1.22 -27.76
C ALA A 238 -8.03 1.81 -28.14
N ILE A 239 -8.95 1.98 -27.19
CA ILE A 239 -10.27 2.59 -27.43
C ILE A 239 -10.18 4.11 -27.57
N GLY A 240 -9.19 4.76 -26.91
CA GLY A 240 -8.94 6.20 -27.08
C GLY A 240 -8.31 6.58 -28.44
N GLY A 241 -7.63 5.64 -29.12
CA GLY A 241 -6.95 5.90 -30.41
C GLY A 241 -7.82 5.72 -31.66
N SER A 242 -8.94 5.01 -31.58
CA SER A 242 -9.78 4.70 -32.77
C SER A 242 -10.83 5.76 -33.10
N GLY A 243 -11.10 6.71 -32.18
CA GLY A 243 -12.09 7.80 -32.39
C GLY A 243 -11.67 8.87 -33.41
N THR A 244 -10.37 9.05 -33.65
CA THR A 244 -9.86 10.11 -34.54
C THR A 244 -9.66 9.67 -35.98
N TRP A 245 -9.67 8.38 -36.28
CA TRP A 245 -9.41 7.87 -37.63
C TRP A 245 -10.66 7.78 -38.51
N LEU A 246 -11.87 7.75 -37.94
CA LEU A 246 -13.15 7.69 -38.68
C LEU A 246 -13.71 9.05 -39.11
N ALA A 247 -13.21 10.16 -38.55
CA ALA A 247 -13.63 11.52 -38.89
C ALA A 247 -13.00 12.06 -40.20
N ALA A 248 -11.90 11.46 -40.68
CA ALA A 248 -11.15 11.95 -41.84
C ALA A 248 -11.64 11.45 -43.20
N ARG A 249 -12.67 10.58 -43.26
CA ARG A 249 -13.14 9.98 -44.54
C ARG A 249 -14.47 10.49 -45.10
N ARG A 250 -15.04 11.55 -44.54
CA ARG A 250 -16.25 12.18 -45.14
C ARG A 250 -15.90 13.50 -45.84
N ARG A 251 -15.31 13.43 -47.03
CA ARG A 251 -15.33 14.55 -47.99
C ARG A 251 -16.61 14.45 -48.81
N PRO A 252 -17.45 15.52 -48.91
CA PRO A 252 -18.61 15.51 -49.81
C PRO A 252 -18.13 15.64 -51.26
N ARG A 253 -18.64 14.79 -52.13
CA ARG A 253 -18.47 14.92 -53.57
C ARG A 253 -19.26 16.14 -54.06
N ALA A 254 -18.56 17.10 -54.68
CA ALA A 254 -19.18 18.20 -55.44
C ALA A 254 -19.93 17.66 -56.64
N SER A 255 -21.22 17.97 -56.74
CA SER A 255 -22.06 17.70 -57.90
C SER A 255 -21.71 18.70 -59.05
N ALA A 256 -21.29 18.17 -60.17
CA ALA A 256 -21.16 18.92 -61.39
C ALA A 256 -22.52 19.24 -61.98
N GLY A 257 -22.92 20.50 -61.95
CA GLY A 257 -24.12 21.00 -62.61
C GLY A 257 -23.86 21.13 -64.13
N ARG A 258 -24.74 20.48 -64.91
CA ARG A 258 -24.79 20.58 -66.39
C ARG A 258 -25.29 21.96 -66.83
N LEU A 259 -24.49 22.62 -67.63
CA LEU A 259 -24.97 23.67 -68.51
C LEU A 259 -26.00 23.08 -69.54
N ARG A 260 -27.17 23.70 -69.65
CA ARG A 260 -28.00 23.65 -70.84
C ARG A 260 -28.16 25.05 -71.39
N ARG A 261 -27.87 25.11 -72.67
CA ARG A 261 -28.12 26.26 -73.60
C ARG A 261 -29.61 26.51 -73.72
N ARG A 262 -30.01 27.74 -73.68
CA ARG A 262 -30.64 28.54 -74.82
C ARG A 262 -30.68 29.97 -74.38
#